data_4def01cf744ae7e211f1d8bdcee9b4bf
#
_entry.id   4def01cf744ae7e211f1d8bdcee9b4bf
#
_cell.length_a   1.000
_cell.length_b   1.000
_cell.length_c   1.000
_cell.angle_alpha   90.00
_cell.angle_beta   90.00
_cell.angle_gamma   90.00
#
_symmetry.space_group_name_H-M   'P 1'
#
loop_
_entity.id
_entity.type
_entity.pdbx_description
1 polymer ?
#
loop_
_entity_poly.entity_id
_entity_poly.type
_entity_poly.pdbx_seq_one_letter_code
_entity_poly.pdbx_strand_id
1 'polypeptide(L)'
;MKYRYYAQHMHMHSCYQPGASMEGHMYHARNLDMKYIWITDHDNRMGRKKYEIDGFTFEAKKMFAAGPTGLKFGFLPLQENQTGCVELTKEDAYTGKKCMRLWTGNETDSWMGTGVYFHSDGKRHCASLLAGIRLQLAYKVKCGNLENARLIFDVRLSERPPEHTRAHILYVVGNAEGLDKEPHTLVIPLEGKAQWQETVFKLSEDVLSEAARKNDLGGLDNAFDTLTIRVESRCGEEITVWIDDFTKHVQRSAQETIEMQKAVAAEIGKQYGVVPFVAKEISAAGPHKNCFGTSVPVIPYEAMGYEVSHEQACEWVKRHGGIFALNHPFEKYKRMNLTNIDYNTETEQLAKEYIDNNCWGATLIEVGFPQGRCFPLDCYLRLWDLLSLHGMFLTGYGSSDNHSNQPAKWYRGNNFATWLGVEIRDDKQKEEDFLLAMKSGRAYMGDPVRIKGEVILESCEGAPMGSVVEVTAPDKKQVSFAADCLEAGWCLKWIVNGEVQKESVIGAKSWEESCFVETTLPVNLVRVELYDEEHRCILLTNPVYFYRKDLGVPDIPEERRI
;
A
#
# COMPACT_ATOMS: atom_id res chain seq x y z
N MET A 1 10.63 -30.78 13.20
CA MET A 1 10.60 -29.70 12.19
C MET A 1 11.55 -28.60 12.60
N LYS A 2 12.39 -28.08 11.70
CA LYS A 2 13.39 -27.05 12.00
C LYS A 2 12.81 -25.62 11.87
N TYR A 3 11.80 -25.44 11.03
CA TYR A 3 11.23 -24.13 10.68
C TYR A 3 9.74 -24.09 11.01
N ARG A 4 9.23 -22.89 11.35
CA ARG A 4 7.81 -22.56 11.42
C ARG A 4 7.51 -21.44 10.41
N TYR A 5 6.44 -21.59 9.67
CA TYR A 5 6.03 -20.64 8.65
C TYR A 5 4.98 -19.66 9.21
N TYR A 6 5.21 -18.37 9.05
CA TYR A 6 4.32 -17.31 9.51
C TYR A 6 3.78 -16.54 8.30
N ALA A 7 2.44 -16.51 8.20
CA ALA A 7 1.74 -15.72 7.19
C ALA A 7 2.02 -14.23 7.40
N GLN A 8 2.35 -13.53 6.33
CA GLN A 8 2.63 -12.10 6.33
C GLN A 8 2.06 -11.45 5.07
N HIS A 9 1.54 -10.24 5.22
CA HIS A 9 1.29 -9.38 4.08
C HIS A 9 2.50 -8.49 3.86
N MET A 10 3.07 -8.51 2.66
CA MET A 10 4.41 -7.96 2.42
C MET A 10 4.45 -6.69 1.56
N HIS A 11 3.33 -6.28 0.96
CA HIS A 11 3.26 -5.07 0.15
C HIS A 11 1.91 -4.38 0.34
N MET A 12 1.88 -3.35 1.15
CA MET A 12 0.70 -2.54 1.40
C MET A 12 1.04 -1.10 1.78
N HIS A 13 0.15 -0.23 1.42
CA HIS A 13 0.27 1.21 1.62
C HIS A 13 -0.71 1.68 2.69
N SER A 14 -0.28 2.64 3.50
CA SER A 14 -1.06 3.17 4.61
C SER A 14 -1.30 4.68 4.48
N CYS A 15 -0.78 5.45 5.38
CA CYS A 15 -1.06 6.86 5.63
C CYS A 15 -0.77 7.83 4.48
N TYR A 16 -0.12 7.39 3.42
CA TYR A 16 0.19 8.19 2.24
C TYR A 16 -0.74 7.90 1.06
N GLN A 17 -1.77 7.08 1.30
CA GLN A 17 -2.80 6.76 0.31
C GLN A 17 -4.18 7.05 0.88
N PRO A 18 -5.03 7.77 0.14
CA PRO A 18 -6.42 7.96 0.54
C PRO A 18 -7.13 6.60 0.68
N GLY A 19 -7.82 6.40 1.78
CA GLY A 19 -8.60 5.20 2.02
C GLY A 19 -7.87 4.05 2.72
N ALA A 20 -6.59 4.19 3.04
CA ALA A 20 -5.85 3.23 3.84
C ALA A 20 -5.45 3.82 5.19
N SER A 21 -5.47 3.00 6.24
CA SER A 21 -4.90 3.31 7.55
C SER A 21 -4.10 2.11 8.07
N MET A 22 -3.14 2.34 8.92
CA MET A 22 -2.39 1.27 9.58
C MET A 22 -3.32 0.41 10.43
N GLU A 23 -4.27 1.04 11.11
CA GLU A 23 -5.25 0.33 11.93
C GLU A 23 -6.12 -0.61 11.11
N GLY A 24 -6.65 -0.17 9.98
CA GLY A 24 -7.44 -1.02 9.09
C GLY A 24 -6.66 -2.25 8.59
N HIS A 25 -5.38 -2.08 8.27
CA HIS A 25 -4.53 -3.20 7.91
C HIS A 25 -4.31 -4.18 9.07
N MET A 26 -4.08 -3.69 10.28
CA MET A 26 -3.90 -4.55 11.46
C MET A 26 -5.18 -5.26 11.87
N TYR A 27 -6.34 -4.60 11.72
CA TYR A 27 -7.65 -5.22 11.90
C TYR A 27 -7.82 -6.45 10.98
N HIS A 28 -7.54 -6.31 9.69
CA HIS A 28 -7.66 -7.42 8.74
C HIS A 28 -6.59 -8.50 8.96
N ALA A 29 -5.36 -8.11 9.26
CA ALA A 29 -4.29 -9.06 9.58
C ALA A 29 -4.67 -9.93 10.78
N ARG A 30 -5.18 -9.33 11.86
CA ARG A 30 -5.69 -10.07 13.02
C ARG A 30 -6.80 -11.06 12.65
N ASN A 31 -7.76 -10.65 11.81
CA ASN A 31 -8.88 -11.49 11.40
C ASN A 31 -8.45 -12.68 10.52
N LEU A 32 -7.26 -12.60 9.91
CA LEU A 32 -6.64 -13.67 9.12
C LEU A 32 -5.56 -14.43 9.89
N ASP A 33 -5.45 -14.24 11.23
CA ASP A 33 -4.43 -14.83 12.09
C ASP A 33 -2.98 -14.48 11.67
N MET A 34 -2.81 -13.38 10.93
CA MET A 34 -1.48 -12.86 10.57
C MET A 34 -0.92 -12.06 11.73
N LYS A 35 0.17 -12.56 12.30
CA LYS A 35 0.84 -11.91 13.44
C LYS A 35 1.83 -10.83 13.00
N TYR A 36 2.30 -10.86 11.77
CA TYR A 36 3.32 -9.97 11.24
C TYR A 36 2.85 -9.36 9.91
N ILE A 37 3.16 -8.09 9.69
CA ILE A 37 2.86 -7.38 8.43
C ILE A 37 3.99 -6.41 8.07
N TRP A 38 4.13 -6.11 6.78
CA TRP A 38 5.08 -5.13 6.27
C TRP A 38 4.35 -3.95 5.64
N ILE A 39 4.53 -2.76 6.20
CA ILE A 39 4.01 -1.51 5.64
C ILE A 39 5.09 -0.94 4.72
N THR A 40 4.77 -0.73 3.45
CA THR A 40 5.73 -0.37 2.40
C THR A 40 5.29 0.88 1.65
N ASP A 41 5.02 1.96 2.37
CA ASP A 41 4.61 3.22 1.76
C ASP A 41 5.68 3.77 0.80
N HIS A 42 5.24 4.49 -0.23
CA HIS A 42 6.11 5.11 -1.23
C HIS A 42 7.12 6.07 -0.60
N ASP A 43 8.39 5.77 -0.72
CA ASP A 43 9.48 6.51 -0.09
C ASP A 43 9.68 7.92 -0.67
N ASN A 44 9.45 8.10 -1.97
CA ASN A 44 9.55 9.41 -2.61
C ASN A 44 8.53 10.43 -2.07
N ARG A 45 7.47 9.95 -1.42
CA ARG A 45 6.49 10.81 -0.72
C ARG A 45 6.97 11.22 0.66
N MET A 46 7.80 10.40 1.31
CA MET A 46 8.43 10.70 2.59
C MET A 46 9.62 11.65 2.43
N GLY A 47 10.38 11.51 1.35
CA GLY A 47 11.65 12.19 1.09
C GLY A 47 11.56 13.65 0.65
N ARG A 48 10.38 14.20 0.47
CA ARG A 48 10.22 15.61 0.05
C ARG A 48 10.16 16.53 1.26
N LYS A 49 11.17 17.37 1.43
CA LYS A 49 11.37 18.25 2.60
C LYS A 49 10.28 19.28 2.86
N LYS A 50 9.60 19.74 1.84
CA LYS A 50 8.62 20.82 1.95
C LYS A 50 7.42 20.54 1.08
N TYR A 51 6.35 20.07 1.70
CA TYR A 51 5.03 20.34 1.18
C TYR A 51 4.54 21.69 1.70
N GLU A 52 5.30 22.74 1.39
CA GLU A 52 4.72 24.06 1.36
C GLU A 52 3.80 24.03 0.14
N ILE A 53 2.52 23.90 0.38
CA ILE A 53 1.55 24.48 -0.49
C ILE A 53 1.71 25.96 -0.17
N ASP A 54 2.53 26.64 -0.99
CA ASP A 54 2.60 28.09 -0.95
C ASP A 54 1.19 28.61 -0.91
N GLY A 55 0.92 29.54 0.00
CA GLY A 55 -0.40 30.02 0.25
C GLY A 55 -1.17 30.18 -1.06
N PHE A 56 -2.37 29.61 -1.12
CA PHE A 56 -3.28 29.91 -2.18
C PHE A 56 -3.59 31.41 -2.08
N THR A 57 -2.69 32.23 -2.63
CA THR A 57 -3.18 33.50 -3.10
C THR A 57 -4.02 33.14 -4.31
N PHE A 58 -5.33 33.26 -4.19
CA PHE A 58 -6.27 33.07 -5.29
C PHE A 58 -6.02 34.00 -6.48
N GLU A 59 -4.84 34.59 -6.58
CA GLU A 59 -4.36 35.38 -7.72
C GLU A 59 -4.07 34.53 -8.96
N ALA A 60 -3.91 33.22 -8.83
CA ALA A 60 -3.57 32.40 -9.97
C ALA A 60 -4.73 32.36 -10.98
N LYS A 61 -4.47 32.78 -12.21
CA LYS A 61 -5.37 32.73 -13.37
C LYS A 61 -5.90 31.32 -13.68
N LYS A 62 -5.57 30.31 -12.88
CA LYS A 62 -5.84 28.89 -13.07
C LYS A 62 -6.40 28.23 -11.82
N MET A 63 -7.51 28.72 -11.27
CA MET A 63 -8.24 28.04 -10.22
C MET A 63 -8.70 26.62 -10.66
N PHE A 64 -8.76 26.36 -11.95
CA PHE A 64 -9.30 25.15 -12.55
C PHE A 64 -8.26 24.23 -13.22
N ALA A 65 -7.01 24.62 -13.26
CA ALA A 65 -5.94 23.72 -13.64
C ALA A 65 -5.31 23.15 -12.37
N ALA A 66 -4.85 21.89 -12.42
CA ALA A 66 -4.02 21.34 -11.35
C ALA A 66 -2.97 22.40 -10.99
N GLY A 67 -3.15 23.03 -9.85
CA GLY A 67 -2.24 24.08 -9.40
C GLY A 67 -0.84 23.50 -9.20
N PRO A 68 0.21 24.30 -9.07
CA PRO A 68 1.58 23.83 -8.82
C PRO A 68 1.70 22.95 -7.56
N THR A 69 0.67 22.95 -6.73
CA THR A 69 0.56 22.21 -5.47
C THR A 69 0.11 20.76 -5.63
N GLY A 70 -0.36 20.34 -6.82
CA GLY A 70 -0.90 18.99 -7.04
C GLY A 70 -2.27 18.72 -6.39
N LEU A 71 -2.94 19.74 -5.86
CA LEU A 71 -4.33 19.63 -5.41
C LEU A 71 -5.27 19.67 -6.60
N LYS A 72 -6.25 18.77 -6.62
CA LYS A 72 -7.39 18.84 -7.54
C LYS A 72 -8.51 19.58 -6.85
N PHE A 73 -9.17 20.42 -7.63
CA PHE A 73 -10.36 21.14 -7.22
C PHE A 73 -11.58 20.57 -7.91
N GLY A 74 -12.68 20.57 -7.21
CA GLY A 74 -14.00 20.30 -7.78
C GLY A 74 -15.03 21.16 -7.09
N PHE A 75 -16.18 21.30 -7.73
CA PHE A 75 -17.34 22.02 -7.20
C PHE A 75 -18.41 21.02 -6.80
N LEU A 76 -19.07 21.30 -5.68
CA LEU A 76 -20.32 20.61 -5.35
C LEU A 76 -21.41 21.18 -6.27
N PRO A 77 -22.18 20.33 -6.96
CA PRO A 77 -23.24 20.77 -7.83
C PRO A 77 -24.37 21.42 -7.01
N LEU A 78 -25.00 22.46 -7.59
CA LEU A 78 -26.24 23.01 -7.06
C LEU A 78 -27.37 22.00 -7.21
N GLN A 79 -28.24 21.94 -6.22
CA GLN A 79 -29.46 21.12 -6.25
C GLN A 79 -30.65 21.94 -6.85
N GLU A 80 -31.72 21.26 -7.22
CA GLU A 80 -32.93 21.91 -7.66
C GLU A 80 -33.50 22.82 -6.56
N ASN A 81 -33.97 24.02 -6.95
CA ASN A 81 -34.45 25.08 -6.04
C ASN A 81 -33.39 25.74 -5.15
N GLN A 82 -32.12 25.61 -5.49
CA GLN A 82 -31.02 26.25 -4.83
C GLN A 82 -30.39 27.33 -5.72
N THR A 83 -30.02 28.46 -5.12
CA THR A 83 -29.17 29.47 -5.75
C THR A 83 -27.82 29.50 -5.06
N GLY A 84 -26.75 29.79 -5.79
CA GLY A 84 -25.43 29.92 -5.21
C GLY A 84 -24.31 29.82 -6.23
N CYS A 85 -23.13 30.20 -5.83
CA CYS A 85 -21.92 30.00 -6.61
C CYS A 85 -20.64 29.94 -5.77
N VAL A 86 -19.58 29.49 -6.41
CA VAL A 86 -18.20 29.60 -5.95
C VAL A 86 -17.43 30.37 -7.02
N GLU A 87 -16.83 31.48 -6.67
CA GLU A 87 -16.14 32.35 -7.61
C GLU A 87 -14.87 32.99 -7.03
N LEU A 88 -13.98 33.44 -7.90
CA LEU A 88 -12.92 34.35 -7.55
C LEU A 88 -13.42 35.79 -7.62
N THR A 89 -13.26 36.54 -6.54
CA THR A 89 -13.63 37.94 -6.48
C THR A 89 -12.42 38.85 -6.17
N LYS A 90 -12.46 40.10 -6.65
CA LYS A 90 -11.54 41.14 -6.22
C LYS A 90 -12.11 41.96 -5.05
N GLU A 91 -13.30 41.64 -4.65
CA GLU A 91 -14.00 42.29 -3.60
C GLU A 91 -13.44 41.83 -2.26
N ASP A 92 -12.76 42.74 -1.57
CA ASP A 92 -12.35 42.54 -0.19
C ASP A 92 -11.46 41.31 0.08
N ALA A 93 -10.35 41.16 -0.65
CA ALA A 93 -9.33 40.17 -0.37
C ALA A 93 -8.63 40.42 0.97
N TYR A 94 -8.30 39.35 1.71
CA TYR A 94 -7.53 39.41 2.95
C TYR A 94 -6.07 39.77 2.65
N THR A 95 -5.48 39.07 1.70
CA THR A 95 -4.17 39.39 1.13
C THR A 95 -4.24 39.48 -0.40
N GLY A 96 -3.24 40.14 -1.01
CA GLY A 96 -3.16 40.23 -2.46
C GLY A 96 -4.32 40.99 -3.11
N LYS A 97 -4.89 40.47 -4.18
CA LYS A 97 -5.91 41.16 -5.01
C LYS A 97 -7.23 40.39 -5.16
N LYS A 98 -7.31 39.16 -4.74
CA LYS A 98 -8.47 38.31 -4.92
C LYS A 98 -8.61 37.32 -3.78
N CYS A 99 -9.85 36.95 -3.49
CA CYS A 99 -10.19 35.84 -2.60
C CYS A 99 -11.25 34.95 -3.24
N MET A 100 -11.52 33.82 -2.63
CA MET A 100 -12.65 32.95 -3.00
C MET A 100 -13.90 33.42 -2.29
N ARG A 101 -15.02 33.58 -3.04
CA ARG A 101 -16.34 33.84 -2.50
C ARG A 101 -17.24 32.63 -2.75
N LEU A 102 -17.89 32.16 -1.69
CA LEU A 102 -18.96 31.16 -1.74
C LEU A 102 -20.23 31.82 -1.25
N TRP A 103 -21.34 31.61 -1.95
CA TRP A 103 -22.65 32.03 -1.44
C TRP A 103 -23.73 31.06 -1.84
N THR A 104 -24.76 30.94 -1.01
CA THR A 104 -25.96 30.15 -1.29
C THR A 104 -27.18 30.77 -0.62
N GLY A 105 -28.36 30.55 -1.25
CA GLY A 105 -29.68 30.82 -0.71
C GLY A 105 -30.59 29.65 -1.01
N ASN A 106 -31.50 29.33 -0.09
CA ASN A 106 -32.43 28.22 -0.22
C ASN A 106 -33.73 28.51 0.50
N GLU A 107 -34.83 28.47 -0.24
CA GLU A 107 -36.19 28.76 0.24
C GLU A 107 -36.84 27.60 1.00
N THR A 108 -36.28 26.39 0.92
CA THR A 108 -36.82 25.20 1.56
C THR A 108 -36.36 25.04 3.01
N ASP A 109 -37.08 24.22 3.79
CA ASP A 109 -36.71 23.90 5.17
C ASP A 109 -35.54 22.89 5.27
N SER A 110 -35.13 22.32 4.15
CA SER A 110 -34.01 21.36 4.09
C SER A 110 -32.70 22.09 3.91
N TRP A 111 -31.62 21.57 4.53
CA TRP A 111 -30.27 22.06 4.30
C TRP A 111 -29.83 21.80 2.87
N MET A 112 -29.50 22.84 2.14
CA MET A 112 -28.93 22.79 0.79
C MET A 112 -27.75 23.73 0.68
N GLY A 113 -26.74 23.35 -0.11
CA GLY A 113 -25.54 24.16 -0.19
C GLY A 113 -24.68 23.90 -1.40
N THR A 114 -23.68 24.75 -1.55
CA THR A 114 -22.63 24.64 -2.56
C THR A 114 -21.26 24.68 -1.90
N GLY A 115 -20.23 24.33 -2.63
CA GLY A 115 -18.89 24.35 -2.07
C GLY A 115 -17.81 23.92 -3.05
N VAL A 116 -16.62 23.86 -2.53
CA VAL A 116 -15.42 23.43 -3.24
C VAL A 116 -14.71 22.37 -2.42
N TYR A 117 -14.15 21.38 -3.09
CA TYR A 117 -13.33 20.38 -2.43
C TYR A 117 -11.91 20.39 -2.98
N PHE A 118 -10.98 20.12 -2.11
CA PHE A 118 -9.56 20.02 -2.36
C PHE A 118 -9.11 18.64 -1.95
N HIS A 119 -8.74 17.81 -2.91
CA HIS A 119 -8.28 16.47 -2.59
C HIS A 119 -6.92 16.16 -3.19
N SER A 120 -6.26 15.22 -2.57
CA SER A 120 -5.02 14.64 -3.06
C SER A 120 -5.28 13.88 -4.36
N ASP A 121 -4.46 14.09 -5.38
CA ASP A 121 -4.56 13.33 -6.63
C ASP A 121 -3.82 11.99 -6.59
N GLY A 122 -3.47 11.52 -5.41
CA GLY A 122 -2.72 10.28 -5.19
C GLY A 122 -1.28 10.28 -5.72
N LYS A 123 -0.93 11.21 -6.61
CA LYS A 123 0.40 11.25 -7.24
C LYS A 123 1.32 12.31 -6.65
N ARG A 124 0.79 13.29 -5.94
CA ARG A 124 1.54 14.46 -5.50
C ARG A 124 1.24 14.90 -4.06
N HIS A 125 1.17 13.97 -3.08
CA HIS A 125 1.60 14.34 -1.74
C HIS A 125 0.64 14.93 -0.75
N CYS A 126 -0.63 14.58 -0.79
CA CYS A 126 -1.53 15.21 0.16
C CYS A 126 -2.01 14.30 1.28
N ALA A 127 -1.98 12.99 1.08
CA ALA A 127 -2.17 12.08 2.20
C ALA A 127 -0.90 12.12 3.05
N SER A 128 -1.03 12.46 4.30
CA SER A 128 0.06 12.46 5.27
C SER A 128 -0.52 12.27 6.65
N LEU A 129 0.23 11.60 7.52
CA LEU A 129 -0.16 11.48 8.93
C LEU A 129 -0.48 12.84 9.51
N LEU A 130 -1.52 12.93 10.32
CA LEU A 130 -1.98 14.18 10.91
C LEU A 130 -0.94 14.87 11.77
N ALA A 131 -0.08 14.10 12.44
CA ALA A 131 0.98 14.67 13.25
C ALA A 131 1.89 15.59 12.42
N GLY A 132 2.02 16.84 12.85
CA GLY A 132 2.82 17.88 12.16
C GLY A 132 2.17 18.52 10.93
N ILE A 133 0.91 18.19 10.61
CA ILE A 133 0.14 18.96 9.64
C ILE A 133 -0.45 20.20 10.31
N ARG A 134 -0.27 21.34 9.68
CA ARG A 134 -0.93 22.59 10.02
C ARG A 134 -1.73 23.08 8.82
N LEU A 135 -3.05 23.14 8.96
CA LEU A 135 -3.93 23.82 8.02
C LEU A 135 -4.30 25.20 8.58
N GLN A 136 -4.19 26.21 7.76
CA GLN A 136 -4.49 27.59 8.14
C GLN A 136 -5.21 28.28 6.98
N LEU A 137 -6.16 29.14 7.31
CA LEU A 137 -6.80 30.03 6.34
C LEU A 137 -7.39 31.25 7.04
N ALA A 138 -7.69 32.26 6.25
CA ALA A 138 -8.50 33.39 6.66
C ALA A 138 -9.92 33.27 6.07
N TYR A 139 -10.92 33.62 6.85
CA TYR A 139 -12.30 33.65 6.38
C TYR A 139 -13.12 34.76 7.04
N LYS A 140 -14.20 35.17 6.40
CA LYS A 140 -15.26 36.01 6.97
C LYS A 140 -16.62 35.52 6.49
N VAL A 141 -17.64 35.75 7.30
CA VAL A 141 -19.01 35.28 7.05
C VAL A 141 -19.98 36.47 7.12
N LYS A 142 -20.86 36.56 6.12
CA LYS A 142 -21.99 37.50 6.10
C LYS A 142 -23.27 36.69 6.00
N CYS A 143 -24.11 36.77 7.02
CA CYS A 143 -25.39 36.06 7.13
C CYS A 143 -26.31 36.86 8.07
N GLY A 144 -27.61 36.82 7.83
CA GLY A 144 -28.62 37.42 8.70
C GLY A 144 -28.89 36.58 9.96
N ASN A 145 -29.02 35.27 9.77
CA ASN A 145 -29.33 34.34 10.85
C ASN A 145 -28.56 33.02 10.70
N LEU A 146 -27.56 32.81 11.53
CA LEU A 146 -26.75 31.58 11.55
C LEU A 146 -27.49 30.33 12.08
N GLU A 147 -28.72 30.44 12.60
CA GLU A 147 -29.56 29.28 12.90
C GLU A 147 -30.08 28.59 11.62
N ASN A 148 -30.19 29.33 10.53
CA ASN A 148 -30.65 28.85 9.23
C ASN A 148 -29.55 28.83 8.16
N ALA A 149 -28.31 29.05 8.57
CA ALA A 149 -27.16 29.02 7.67
C ALA A 149 -25.92 28.48 8.37
N ARG A 150 -24.99 27.91 7.57
CA ARG A 150 -23.74 27.39 8.11
C ARG A 150 -22.62 27.38 7.08
N LEU A 151 -21.40 27.57 7.57
CA LEU A 151 -20.16 27.29 6.84
C LEU A 151 -19.52 26.04 7.46
N ILE A 152 -19.13 25.09 6.64
CA ILE A 152 -18.52 23.82 7.07
C ILE A 152 -17.17 23.65 6.38
N PHE A 153 -16.12 23.47 7.16
CA PHE A 153 -14.85 22.96 6.72
C PHE A 153 -14.79 21.47 7.08
N ASP A 154 -15.01 20.61 6.11
CA ASP A 154 -15.06 19.16 6.27
C ASP A 154 -13.69 18.57 5.93
N VAL A 155 -12.94 18.22 6.96
CA VAL A 155 -11.66 17.52 6.85
C VAL A 155 -11.90 16.02 6.86
N ARG A 156 -11.78 15.39 5.70
CA ARG A 156 -11.95 13.95 5.56
C ARG A 156 -10.62 13.22 5.82
N LEU A 157 -10.71 12.17 6.62
CA LEU A 157 -9.60 11.36 7.09
C LEU A 157 -9.66 9.94 6.49
N SER A 158 -8.83 9.04 7.02
CA SER A 158 -8.78 7.64 6.61
C SER A 158 -10.08 6.88 6.91
N GLU A 159 -10.28 5.75 6.22
CA GLU A 159 -11.36 4.83 6.50
C GLU A 159 -11.17 4.11 7.83
N ARG A 160 -12.27 3.87 8.56
CA ARG A 160 -12.28 3.19 9.86
C ARG A 160 -12.82 1.76 9.72
N PRO A 161 -12.13 0.76 10.29
CA PRO A 161 -12.68 -0.58 10.42
C PRO A 161 -13.78 -0.61 11.50
N PRO A 162 -14.73 -1.57 11.47
CA PRO A 162 -14.89 -2.60 10.43
C PRO A 162 -15.72 -2.14 9.22
N GLU A 163 -16.45 -1.01 9.31
CA GLU A 163 -17.44 -0.57 8.31
C GLU A 163 -16.80 0.07 7.08
N HIS A 164 -15.52 0.43 7.16
CA HIS A 164 -14.78 1.14 6.12
C HIS A 164 -15.39 2.49 5.73
N THR A 165 -16.06 3.13 6.70
CA THR A 165 -16.52 4.50 6.57
C THR A 165 -15.37 5.47 6.86
N ARG A 166 -15.39 6.62 6.21
CA ARG A 166 -14.37 7.63 6.45
C ARG A 166 -14.66 8.42 7.72
N ALA A 167 -13.59 8.74 8.45
CA ALA A 167 -13.68 9.67 9.57
C ALA A 167 -13.67 11.13 9.08
N HIS A 168 -14.37 11.98 9.80
CA HIS A 168 -14.51 13.39 9.49
C HIS A 168 -14.28 14.28 10.71
N ILE A 169 -13.58 15.40 10.52
CA ILE A 169 -13.60 16.53 11.45
C ILE A 169 -14.29 17.68 10.74
N LEU A 170 -15.45 18.09 11.26
CA LEU A 170 -16.25 19.19 10.73
C LEU A 170 -16.05 20.42 11.60
N TYR A 171 -15.39 21.44 11.09
CA TYR A 171 -15.33 22.74 11.73
C TYR A 171 -16.48 23.58 11.21
N VAL A 172 -17.38 24.04 12.08
CA VAL A 172 -18.68 24.58 11.71
C VAL A 172 -18.89 25.97 12.28
N VAL A 173 -19.20 26.93 11.40
CA VAL A 173 -19.76 28.23 11.76
C VAL A 173 -21.26 28.19 11.58
N GLY A 174 -22.04 28.52 12.58
CA GLY A 174 -23.52 28.50 12.56
C GLY A 174 -24.10 27.19 13.06
N ASN A 175 -25.23 26.80 12.50
CA ASN A 175 -26.01 25.66 12.99
C ASN A 175 -25.36 24.33 12.61
N ALA A 176 -25.07 23.52 13.62
CA ALA A 176 -24.47 22.18 13.46
C ALA A 176 -25.48 21.03 13.47
N GLU A 177 -26.78 21.32 13.45
CA GLU A 177 -27.86 20.33 13.52
C GLU A 177 -27.70 19.24 12.46
N GLY A 178 -27.68 17.98 12.90
CA GLY A 178 -27.66 16.81 12.05
C GLY A 178 -26.30 16.46 11.44
N LEU A 179 -25.26 17.22 11.70
CA LEU A 179 -23.90 16.94 11.18
C LEU A 179 -23.18 15.83 11.94
N ASP A 180 -23.57 15.56 13.17
CA ASP A 180 -23.03 14.53 14.07
C ASP A 180 -23.68 13.14 13.89
N LYS A 181 -24.63 13.00 12.96
CA LYS A 181 -25.34 11.74 12.71
C LYS A 181 -24.53 10.71 11.92
N GLU A 182 -23.56 11.18 11.13
CA GLU A 182 -22.68 10.29 10.38
C GLU A 182 -21.67 9.63 11.33
N PRO A 183 -21.41 8.34 11.19
CA PRO A 183 -20.43 7.65 12.03
C PRO A 183 -19.04 8.27 11.84
N HIS A 184 -18.19 8.13 12.86
CA HIS A 184 -16.82 8.62 12.85
C HIS A 184 -16.71 10.12 12.54
N THR A 185 -17.66 10.93 13.03
CA THR A 185 -17.70 12.37 12.79
C THR A 185 -17.50 13.17 14.06
N LEU A 186 -16.55 14.09 14.07
CA LEU A 186 -16.33 15.07 15.12
C LEU A 186 -16.75 16.46 14.64
N VAL A 187 -17.66 17.10 15.34
CA VAL A 187 -18.09 18.47 15.04
C VAL A 187 -17.44 19.44 16.03
N ILE A 188 -16.76 20.46 15.50
CA ILE A 188 -16.07 21.50 16.27
C ILE A 188 -16.64 22.87 15.87
N PRO A 189 -17.23 23.62 16.81
CA PRO A 189 -17.80 24.92 16.50
C PRO A 189 -16.70 25.96 16.27
N LEU A 190 -16.92 26.86 15.30
CA LEU A 190 -16.13 28.04 15.04
C LEU A 190 -16.98 29.31 15.19
N GLU A 191 -16.31 30.43 15.45
CA GLU A 191 -16.98 31.73 15.45
C GLU A 191 -17.24 32.22 14.03
N GLY A 192 -18.41 32.84 13.82
CA GLY A 192 -18.75 33.53 12.58
C GLY A 192 -18.69 35.03 12.75
N LYS A 193 -17.77 35.71 12.05
CA LYS A 193 -17.63 37.18 12.09
C LYS A 193 -17.71 37.78 10.69
N ALA A 194 -18.29 38.99 10.62
CA ALA A 194 -18.35 39.77 9.39
C ALA A 194 -16.96 40.37 9.00
N GLN A 195 -16.01 40.39 9.93
CA GLN A 195 -14.63 40.76 9.69
C GLN A 195 -13.78 39.55 9.39
N TRP A 196 -12.68 39.75 8.68
CA TRP A 196 -11.67 38.70 8.45
C TRP A 196 -11.11 38.16 9.77
N GLN A 197 -11.01 36.85 9.85
CA GLN A 197 -10.41 36.12 10.97
C GLN A 197 -9.54 34.98 10.44
N GLU A 198 -8.37 34.83 11.02
CA GLU A 198 -7.50 33.71 10.77
C GLU A 198 -7.93 32.51 11.62
N THR A 199 -7.83 31.32 11.09
CA THR A 199 -8.01 30.10 11.84
C THR A 199 -6.91 29.09 11.50
N VAL A 200 -6.54 28.32 12.52
CA VAL A 200 -5.63 27.18 12.40
C VAL A 200 -6.39 25.94 12.87
N PHE A 201 -6.53 24.96 11.99
CA PHE A 201 -7.15 23.68 12.33
C PHE A 201 -6.15 22.81 13.07
N LYS A 202 -6.46 22.41 14.30
CA LYS A 202 -5.58 21.65 15.19
C LYS A 202 -5.77 20.15 15.03
N LEU A 203 -5.70 19.64 13.81
CA LEU A 203 -6.06 18.26 13.44
C LEU A 203 -5.45 17.19 14.35
N SER A 204 -4.17 17.35 14.72
CA SER A 204 -3.48 16.39 15.58
C SER A 204 -3.98 16.39 17.03
N GLU A 205 -4.41 17.55 17.54
CA GLU A 205 -4.99 17.68 18.86
C GLU A 205 -6.43 17.17 18.86
N ASP A 206 -7.20 17.58 17.85
CA ASP A 206 -8.62 17.28 17.73
C ASP A 206 -8.88 15.78 17.61
N VAL A 207 -8.07 15.06 16.79
CA VAL A 207 -8.20 13.60 16.61
C VAL A 207 -7.84 12.81 17.88
N LEU A 208 -7.08 13.38 18.80
CA LEU A 208 -6.73 12.77 20.08
C LEU A 208 -7.67 13.18 21.23
N SER A 209 -8.63 14.05 20.98
CA SER A 209 -9.59 14.54 21.98
C SER A 209 -10.47 13.40 22.53
N GLU A 210 -11.05 13.61 23.70
CA GLU A 210 -12.03 12.67 24.28
C GLU A 210 -13.27 12.53 23.37
N ALA A 211 -13.70 13.63 22.76
CA ALA A 211 -14.81 13.63 21.81
C ALA A 211 -14.49 12.80 20.55
N ALA A 212 -13.27 12.92 20.01
CA ALA A 212 -12.83 12.09 18.88
C ALA A 212 -12.82 10.60 19.24
N ARG A 213 -12.36 10.24 20.42
CA ARG A 213 -12.38 8.84 20.91
C ARG A 213 -13.79 8.30 21.09
N LYS A 214 -14.72 9.09 21.60
CA LYS A 214 -16.14 8.69 21.73
C LYS A 214 -16.81 8.45 20.39
N ASN A 215 -16.37 9.15 19.35
CA ASN A 215 -16.88 9.02 17.98
C ASN A 215 -16.04 8.07 17.11
N ASP A 216 -15.09 7.37 17.71
CA ASP A 216 -14.20 6.42 17.01
C ASP A 216 -13.54 7.01 15.76
N LEU A 217 -12.98 8.22 15.87
CA LEU A 217 -12.26 8.86 14.76
C LEU A 217 -10.95 8.18 14.43
N GLY A 218 -10.42 7.32 15.29
CA GLY A 218 -9.07 6.79 15.21
C GLY A 218 -8.03 7.72 15.83
N GLY A 219 -6.78 7.48 15.51
CA GLY A 219 -5.64 8.15 16.11
C GLY A 219 -4.74 8.86 15.10
N LEU A 220 -3.47 8.98 15.45
CA LEU A 220 -2.45 9.65 14.62
C LEU A 220 -2.09 8.88 13.34
N ASP A 221 -2.57 7.67 13.17
CA ASP A 221 -2.49 6.89 11.93
C ASP A 221 -3.42 7.42 10.82
N ASN A 222 -4.35 8.30 11.17
CA ASN A 222 -5.18 8.98 10.19
C ASN A 222 -4.33 9.80 9.21
N ALA A 223 -4.72 9.72 7.94
CA ALA A 223 -4.19 10.57 6.89
C ALA A 223 -5.21 11.65 6.53
N PHE A 224 -4.73 12.87 6.33
CA PHE A 224 -5.52 13.91 5.69
C PHE A 224 -5.79 13.52 4.23
N ASP A 225 -7.05 13.34 3.85
CA ASP A 225 -7.46 12.99 2.48
C ASP A 225 -7.96 14.20 1.70
N THR A 226 -9.03 14.83 2.20
CA THR A 226 -9.74 15.88 1.49
C THR A 226 -10.15 16.97 2.46
N LEU A 227 -10.10 18.23 2.03
CA LEU A 227 -10.82 19.33 2.64
C LEU A 227 -11.97 19.75 1.72
N THR A 228 -13.20 19.73 2.22
CA THR A 228 -14.34 20.33 1.55
C THR A 228 -14.74 21.59 2.30
N ILE A 229 -14.92 22.69 1.59
CA ILE A 229 -15.45 23.92 2.13
C ILE A 229 -16.82 24.12 1.50
N ARG A 230 -17.88 24.13 2.31
CA ARG A 230 -19.25 24.25 1.86
C ARG A 230 -20.04 25.24 2.69
N VAL A 231 -20.93 25.93 2.02
CA VAL A 231 -21.94 26.80 2.63
C VAL A 231 -23.31 26.18 2.41
N GLU A 232 -24.12 26.18 3.44
CA GLU A 232 -25.47 25.62 3.41
C GLU A 232 -26.45 26.59 4.06
N SER A 233 -27.68 26.65 3.54
CA SER A 233 -28.76 27.45 4.10
C SER A 233 -30.11 26.74 4.00
N ARG A 234 -31.10 27.27 4.71
CA ARG A 234 -32.54 26.86 4.68
C ARG A 234 -33.44 28.03 5.01
N CYS A 235 -34.76 27.85 4.82
CA CYS A 235 -35.79 28.79 5.27
C CYS A 235 -35.64 30.22 4.71
N GLY A 236 -35.19 30.38 3.49
CA GLY A 236 -35.02 31.69 2.84
C GLY A 236 -33.76 32.45 3.29
N GLU A 237 -32.89 31.85 4.09
CA GLU A 237 -31.65 32.52 4.52
C GLU A 237 -30.58 32.49 3.42
N GLU A 238 -29.83 33.59 3.32
CA GLU A 238 -28.66 33.69 2.45
C GLU A 238 -27.38 33.75 3.29
N ILE A 239 -26.34 33.02 2.87
CA ILE A 239 -25.01 33.08 3.46
C ILE A 239 -23.96 33.39 2.37
N THR A 240 -23.08 34.32 2.66
CA THR A 240 -21.91 34.62 1.83
C THR A 240 -20.64 34.48 2.68
N VAL A 241 -19.67 33.78 2.16
CA VAL A 241 -18.38 33.53 2.81
C VAL A 241 -17.27 33.93 1.87
N TRP A 242 -16.26 34.59 2.39
CA TRP A 242 -14.99 34.86 1.71
C TRP A 242 -13.89 34.06 2.40
N ILE A 243 -13.00 33.45 1.60
CA ILE A 243 -11.88 32.63 2.09
C ILE A 243 -10.62 33.04 1.35
N ASP A 244 -9.53 33.15 2.09
CA ASP A 244 -8.21 33.55 1.58
C ASP A 244 -7.09 32.88 2.39
N ASP A 245 -5.85 33.01 1.92
CA ASP A 245 -4.63 32.52 2.58
C ASP A 245 -4.69 31.08 3.09
N PHE A 246 -5.30 30.19 2.30
CA PHE A 246 -5.30 28.76 2.64
C PHE A 246 -3.90 28.18 2.50
N THR A 247 -3.37 27.65 3.59
CA THR A 247 -2.05 27.01 3.62
C THR A 247 -2.10 25.65 4.31
N LYS A 248 -1.38 24.69 3.77
CA LYS A 248 -1.09 23.41 4.40
C LYS A 248 0.41 23.27 4.57
N HIS A 249 0.89 23.20 5.78
CA HIS A 249 2.28 22.97 6.09
C HIS A 249 2.49 21.56 6.62
N VAL A 250 3.56 20.89 6.18
CA VAL A 250 4.05 19.65 6.75
C VAL A 250 5.52 19.87 7.08
N GLN A 251 5.84 20.01 8.37
CA GLN A 251 7.19 20.30 8.85
C GLN A 251 7.85 19.01 9.35
N ARG A 252 8.33 18.17 8.44
CA ARG A 252 9.06 16.94 8.82
C ARG A 252 10.05 16.54 7.73
N SER A 253 11.22 16.06 8.15
CA SER A 253 12.12 15.33 7.26
C SER A 253 11.55 13.94 6.93
N ALA A 254 12.07 13.30 5.89
CA ALA A 254 11.71 11.94 5.55
C ALA A 254 12.01 10.96 6.70
N GLN A 255 13.13 11.14 7.38
CA GLN A 255 13.52 10.30 8.50
C GLN A 255 12.59 10.47 9.71
N GLU A 256 12.24 11.70 10.08
CA GLU A 256 11.24 11.95 11.12
C GLU A 256 9.89 11.33 10.79
N THR A 257 9.51 11.37 9.52
CA THR A 257 8.26 10.76 9.03
C THR A 257 8.25 9.25 9.26
N ILE A 258 9.32 8.54 8.89
CA ILE A 258 9.36 7.07 9.03
C ILE A 258 9.48 6.65 10.50
N GLU A 259 10.22 7.40 11.32
CA GLU A 259 10.31 7.11 12.75
C GLU A 259 8.96 7.31 13.47
N MET A 260 8.22 8.35 13.10
CA MET A 260 6.86 8.53 13.60
C MET A 260 5.93 7.42 13.14
N GLN A 261 6.01 7.01 11.87
CA GLN A 261 5.22 5.90 11.34
C GLN A 261 5.50 4.60 12.09
N LYS A 262 6.76 4.30 12.40
CA LYS A 262 7.14 3.14 13.23
C LYS A 262 6.52 3.21 14.62
N ALA A 263 6.59 4.37 15.27
CA ALA A 263 6.05 4.56 16.61
C ALA A 263 4.53 4.36 16.65
N VAL A 264 3.80 4.99 15.70
CA VAL A 264 2.35 4.86 15.58
C VAL A 264 1.96 3.41 15.23
N ALA A 265 2.64 2.78 14.27
CA ALA A 265 2.39 1.40 13.88
C ALA A 265 2.59 0.43 15.06
N ALA A 266 3.66 0.60 15.83
CA ALA A 266 3.94 -0.24 17.01
C ALA A 266 2.86 -0.10 18.10
N GLU A 267 2.33 1.09 18.30
CA GLU A 267 1.26 1.32 19.29
C GLU A 267 -0.05 0.65 18.88
N ILE A 268 -0.46 0.83 17.62
CA ILE A 268 -1.65 0.18 17.06
C ILE A 268 -1.45 -1.35 17.06
N GLY A 269 -0.26 -1.81 16.67
CA GLY A 269 0.06 -3.23 16.65
C GLY A 269 -0.16 -3.93 17.97
N LYS A 270 0.15 -3.27 19.10
CA LYS A 270 -0.13 -3.81 20.45
C LYS A 270 -1.63 -4.03 20.69
N GLN A 271 -2.49 -3.13 20.20
CA GLN A 271 -3.94 -3.21 20.37
C GLN A 271 -4.52 -4.41 19.61
N TYR A 272 -3.98 -4.71 18.42
CA TYR A 272 -4.46 -5.79 17.56
C TYR A 272 -3.69 -7.11 17.73
N GLY A 273 -2.60 -7.13 18.49
CA GLY A 273 -1.73 -8.29 18.62
C GLY A 273 -0.93 -8.60 17.36
N VAL A 274 -0.72 -7.60 16.51
CA VAL A 274 0.03 -7.66 15.26
C VAL A 274 1.37 -6.93 15.41
N VAL A 275 2.43 -7.47 14.85
CA VAL A 275 3.76 -6.85 14.83
C VAL A 275 3.99 -6.24 13.44
N PRO A 276 3.94 -4.92 13.29
CA PRO A 276 4.22 -4.26 12.03
C PRO A 276 5.72 -4.00 11.85
N PHE A 277 6.23 -4.29 10.66
CA PHE A 277 7.52 -3.83 10.17
C PHE A 277 7.30 -2.68 9.19
N VAL A 278 7.79 -1.50 9.51
CA VAL A 278 7.68 -0.34 8.63
C VAL A 278 8.88 -0.33 7.69
N ALA A 279 8.63 -0.80 6.50
CA ALA A 279 9.55 -0.80 5.37
C ALA A 279 9.21 0.36 4.41
N LYS A 280 9.55 0.27 3.15
CA LYS A 280 9.21 1.29 2.15
C LYS A 280 9.20 0.73 0.74
N GLU A 281 8.43 1.34 -0.14
CA GLU A 281 8.52 1.11 -1.56
C GLU A 281 9.29 2.23 -2.24
N ILE A 282 10.41 1.92 -2.88
CA ILE A 282 11.20 2.85 -3.69
C ILE A 282 10.47 3.05 -5.01
N SER A 283 9.90 4.23 -5.19
CA SER A 283 8.95 4.54 -6.28
C SER A 283 9.41 5.65 -7.22
N ALA A 284 10.63 6.13 -7.08
CA ALA A 284 11.16 7.22 -7.90
C ALA A 284 11.46 6.79 -9.34
N ALA A 285 11.81 5.51 -9.54
CA ALA A 285 12.02 4.92 -10.85
C ALA A 285 11.19 3.63 -10.98
N GLY A 286 10.49 3.48 -12.08
CA GLY A 286 9.76 2.22 -12.37
C GLY A 286 10.67 1.15 -12.98
N PRO A 287 10.40 -0.14 -12.75
CA PRO A 287 9.41 -0.67 -11.83
C PRO A 287 9.76 -0.40 -10.38
N HIS A 288 8.75 -0.28 -9.51
CA HIS A 288 8.93 -0.03 -8.09
C HIS A 288 9.63 -1.20 -7.39
N LYS A 289 10.16 -0.95 -6.19
CA LYS A 289 10.89 -1.95 -5.41
C LYS A 289 10.56 -1.84 -3.94
N ASN A 290 10.06 -2.92 -3.34
CA ASN A 290 9.98 -2.96 -1.88
C ASN A 290 11.40 -3.07 -1.30
N CYS A 291 11.68 -2.22 -0.34
CA CYS A 291 12.90 -2.24 0.46
C CYS A 291 12.56 -2.76 1.85
N PHE A 292 12.93 -4.00 2.14
CA PHE A 292 12.78 -4.62 3.44
C PHE A 292 14.02 -4.38 4.30
N GLY A 293 13.79 -4.06 5.55
CA GLY A 293 14.77 -3.64 6.52
C GLY A 293 14.37 -2.29 7.13
N THR A 294 13.80 -2.32 8.35
CA THR A 294 13.28 -1.12 9.01
C THR A 294 14.39 -0.13 9.36
N SER A 295 15.66 -0.60 9.47
CA SER A 295 16.84 0.22 9.70
C SER A 295 17.34 0.97 8.46
N VAL A 296 16.94 0.56 7.23
CA VAL A 296 17.37 1.22 6.00
C VAL A 296 16.79 2.63 5.97
N PRO A 297 17.61 3.70 5.87
CA PRO A 297 17.09 5.07 5.80
C PRO A 297 16.38 5.34 4.47
N VAL A 298 15.53 6.36 4.45
CA VAL A 298 14.93 6.84 3.21
C VAL A 298 16.00 7.36 2.26
N ILE A 299 15.86 7.12 0.96
CA ILE A 299 16.78 7.64 -0.06
C ILE A 299 16.77 9.17 0.02
N PRO A 300 17.95 9.82 0.10
CA PRO A 300 18.04 11.28 0.18
C PRO A 300 17.82 11.90 -1.21
N TYR A 301 16.60 11.88 -1.71
CA TYR A 301 16.22 12.35 -3.05
C TYR A 301 16.65 13.78 -3.37
N GLU A 302 16.73 14.65 -2.38
CA GLU A 302 17.21 16.02 -2.60
C GLU A 302 18.68 16.10 -2.98
N ALA A 303 19.50 15.18 -2.43
CA ALA A 303 20.94 15.11 -2.73
C ALA A 303 21.23 14.25 -3.97
N MET A 304 20.45 13.21 -4.22
CA MET A 304 20.65 12.26 -5.30
C MET A 304 19.85 12.59 -6.57
N GLY A 305 18.87 13.52 -6.48
CA GLY A 305 17.90 13.78 -7.52
C GLY A 305 16.68 12.84 -7.39
N TYR A 306 15.55 13.28 -7.95
CA TYR A 306 14.30 12.50 -7.90
C TYR A 306 14.24 11.37 -8.96
N GLU A 307 15.21 11.32 -9.86
CA GLU A 307 15.35 10.27 -10.88
C GLU A 307 16.48 9.30 -10.46
N VAL A 308 16.29 8.66 -9.31
CA VAL A 308 17.24 7.65 -8.83
C VAL A 308 17.20 6.42 -9.73
N SER A 309 18.35 5.99 -10.26
CA SER A 309 18.41 4.78 -11.08
C SER A 309 18.18 3.49 -10.26
N HIS A 310 17.93 2.39 -10.96
CA HIS A 310 17.80 1.08 -10.31
C HIS A 310 19.06 0.72 -9.52
N GLU A 311 20.22 0.93 -10.11
CA GLU A 311 21.52 0.62 -9.50
C GLU A 311 21.74 1.44 -8.24
N GLN A 312 21.48 2.74 -8.28
CA GLN A 312 21.60 3.64 -7.14
C GLN A 312 20.70 3.23 -5.99
N ALA A 313 19.42 2.89 -6.30
CA ALA A 313 18.47 2.42 -5.29
C ALA A 313 18.93 1.10 -4.65
N CYS A 314 19.38 0.16 -5.47
CA CYS A 314 19.85 -1.15 -5.00
C CYS A 314 21.13 -1.03 -4.16
N GLU A 315 22.09 -0.23 -4.59
CA GLU A 315 23.30 0.04 -3.84
C GLU A 315 22.98 0.70 -2.49
N TRP A 316 22.04 1.66 -2.46
CA TRP A 316 21.57 2.27 -1.22
C TRP A 316 21.04 1.25 -0.23
N VAL A 317 20.13 0.38 -0.67
CA VAL A 317 19.52 -0.64 0.19
C VAL A 317 20.56 -1.61 0.73
N LYS A 318 21.44 -2.15 -0.14
CA LYS A 318 22.50 -3.09 0.25
C LYS A 318 23.49 -2.48 1.23
N ARG A 319 23.93 -1.24 0.99
CA ARG A 319 24.87 -0.51 1.87
C ARG A 319 24.33 -0.37 3.30
N HIS A 320 23.01 -0.30 3.46
CA HIS A 320 22.36 -0.15 4.76
C HIS A 320 21.80 -1.48 5.31
N GLY A 321 22.25 -2.62 4.76
CA GLY A 321 21.90 -3.95 5.27
C GLY A 321 20.49 -4.42 4.96
N GLY A 322 19.75 -3.72 4.11
CA GLY A 322 18.43 -4.13 3.64
C GLY A 322 18.48 -5.11 2.47
N ILE A 323 17.32 -5.61 2.13
CA ILE A 323 17.07 -6.40 0.91
C ILE A 323 15.94 -5.75 0.11
N PHE A 324 15.89 -6.00 -1.19
CA PHE A 324 14.82 -5.44 -1.99
C PHE A 324 14.18 -6.47 -2.92
N ALA A 325 12.94 -6.17 -3.29
CA ALA A 325 12.12 -6.95 -4.18
C ALA A 325 11.85 -6.19 -5.48
N LEU A 326 11.78 -6.92 -6.58
CA LEU A 326 11.23 -6.43 -7.85
C LEU A 326 9.70 -6.50 -7.76
N ASN A 327 9.04 -5.35 -7.61
CA ASN A 327 7.59 -5.27 -7.49
C ASN A 327 6.93 -5.28 -8.88
N HIS A 328 5.72 -5.87 -8.94
CA HIS A 328 4.84 -5.88 -10.12
C HIS A 328 5.59 -5.73 -11.46
N PRO A 329 6.45 -6.70 -11.82
CA PRO A 329 7.45 -6.57 -12.89
C PRO A 329 6.88 -6.18 -14.26
N PHE A 330 5.60 -6.46 -14.51
CA PHE A 330 4.92 -6.07 -15.76
C PHE A 330 4.24 -4.69 -15.72
N GLU A 331 4.43 -3.89 -14.67
CA GLU A 331 3.76 -2.57 -14.57
C GLU A 331 4.12 -1.60 -15.70
N LYS A 332 5.32 -1.73 -16.29
CA LYS A 332 5.71 -0.92 -17.46
C LYS A 332 4.70 -1.00 -18.61
N TYR A 333 3.95 -2.10 -18.71
CA TYR A 333 2.95 -2.32 -19.73
C TYR A 333 1.55 -1.77 -19.38
N LYS A 334 1.32 -1.31 -18.16
CA LYS A 334 0.01 -0.85 -17.65
C LYS A 334 -0.64 0.26 -18.51
N ARG A 335 0.16 1.03 -19.23
CA ARG A 335 -0.31 2.13 -20.07
C ARG A 335 -0.34 1.79 -21.55
N MET A 336 0.01 0.57 -21.91
CA MET A 336 0.05 0.11 -23.29
C MET A 336 -1.31 -0.47 -23.70
N ASN A 337 -1.58 -0.45 -25.00
CA ASN A 337 -2.74 -1.18 -25.52
C ASN A 337 -2.39 -2.67 -25.59
N LEU A 338 -2.98 -3.47 -24.70
CA LEU A 338 -2.71 -4.89 -24.56
C LEU A 338 -3.47 -5.78 -25.58
N THR A 339 -4.25 -5.20 -26.50
CA THR A 339 -5.14 -5.97 -27.40
C THR A 339 -4.40 -6.93 -28.32
N ASN A 340 -3.14 -6.63 -28.67
CA ASN A 340 -2.33 -7.44 -29.59
C ASN A 340 -0.95 -7.81 -28.98
N ILE A 341 -0.85 -7.89 -27.67
CA ILE A 341 0.40 -8.24 -27.00
C ILE A 341 0.61 -9.75 -27.10
N ASP A 342 1.79 -10.16 -27.54
CA ASP A 342 2.31 -11.50 -27.36
C ASP A 342 2.94 -11.62 -25.95
N TYR A 343 2.16 -12.12 -25.01
CA TYR A 343 2.57 -12.28 -23.61
C TYR A 343 3.85 -13.10 -23.44
N ASN A 344 4.09 -14.11 -24.30
CA ASN A 344 5.28 -14.93 -24.21
C ASN A 344 6.52 -14.14 -24.62
N THR A 345 6.47 -13.48 -25.79
CA THR A 345 7.57 -12.63 -26.28
C THR A 345 7.91 -11.53 -25.28
N GLU A 346 6.91 -10.84 -24.72
CA GLU A 346 7.15 -9.77 -23.74
C GLU A 346 7.75 -10.30 -22.43
N THR A 347 7.31 -11.49 -21.99
CA THR A 347 7.88 -12.13 -20.79
C THR A 347 9.34 -12.52 -21.01
N GLU A 348 9.70 -13.06 -22.18
CA GLU A 348 11.08 -13.42 -22.52
C GLU A 348 11.99 -12.19 -22.65
N GLN A 349 11.48 -11.10 -23.23
CA GLN A 349 12.21 -9.84 -23.31
C GLN A 349 12.47 -9.25 -21.93
N LEU A 350 11.46 -9.30 -21.03
CA LEU A 350 11.62 -8.83 -19.67
C LEU A 350 12.60 -9.72 -18.87
N ALA A 351 12.53 -11.04 -19.05
CA ALA A 351 13.48 -11.97 -18.44
C ALA A 351 14.92 -11.64 -18.89
N LYS A 352 15.12 -11.42 -20.20
CA LYS A 352 16.42 -11.01 -20.73
C LYS A 352 16.92 -9.71 -20.13
N GLU A 353 16.07 -8.68 -20.03
CA GLU A 353 16.41 -7.40 -19.40
C GLU A 353 16.88 -7.61 -17.95
N TYR A 354 16.18 -8.45 -17.19
CA TYR A 354 16.51 -8.73 -15.79
C TYR A 354 17.82 -9.53 -15.66
N ILE A 355 18.05 -10.51 -16.53
CA ILE A 355 19.28 -11.30 -16.57
C ILE A 355 20.47 -10.41 -16.93
N ASP A 356 20.37 -9.63 -18.00
CA ASP A 356 21.43 -8.73 -18.49
C ASP A 356 21.85 -7.71 -17.41
N ASN A 357 20.95 -7.33 -16.52
CA ASN A 357 21.21 -6.43 -15.39
C ASN A 357 21.42 -7.16 -14.05
N ASN A 358 21.59 -8.48 -14.07
CA ASN A 358 21.72 -9.31 -12.86
C ASN A 358 20.60 -9.01 -11.82
N CYS A 359 19.35 -8.81 -12.29
CA CYS A 359 18.22 -8.37 -11.48
C CYS A 359 18.54 -7.19 -10.55
N TRP A 360 19.54 -6.38 -10.89
CA TRP A 360 20.14 -5.33 -10.04
C TRP A 360 20.56 -5.83 -8.65
N GLY A 361 20.71 -7.16 -8.49
CA GLY A 361 20.98 -7.84 -7.24
C GLY A 361 19.79 -7.88 -6.29
N ALA A 362 18.57 -7.90 -6.81
CA ALA A 362 17.35 -8.14 -6.03
C ALA A 362 17.42 -9.49 -5.31
N THR A 363 16.74 -9.57 -4.16
CA THR A 363 16.60 -10.80 -3.38
C THR A 363 15.27 -11.47 -3.62
N LEU A 364 14.23 -10.68 -3.89
CA LEU A 364 12.85 -11.16 -4.08
C LEU A 364 12.27 -10.66 -5.41
N ILE A 365 11.24 -11.36 -5.84
CA ILE A 365 10.39 -10.95 -6.96
C ILE A 365 8.91 -11.17 -6.60
N GLU A 366 8.08 -10.22 -6.96
CA GLU A 366 6.63 -10.31 -6.78
C GLU A 366 6.02 -11.21 -7.85
N VAL A 367 5.53 -12.37 -7.43
CA VAL A 367 4.97 -13.42 -8.30
C VAL A 367 3.48 -13.59 -8.09
N GLY A 368 3.06 -13.74 -6.84
CA GLY A 368 1.65 -13.92 -6.45
C GLY A 368 0.91 -12.59 -6.43
N PHE A 369 0.75 -11.95 -7.58
CA PHE A 369 0.11 -10.67 -7.71
C PHE A 369 -1.36 -10.81 -8.14
N PRO A 370 -2.29 -9.95 -7.66
CA PRO A 370 -3.71 -10.05 -7.99
C PRO A 370 -3.96 -10.16 -9.50
N GLN A 371 -4.72 -11.16 -9.91
CA GLN A 371 -5.11 -11.29 -11.31
C GLN A 371 -5.75 -10.01 -11.83
N GLY A 372 -5.34 -9.59 -13.04
CA GLY A 372 -6.03 -8.55 -13.78
C GLY A 372 -5.42 -7.17 -13.76
N ARG A 373 -4.18 -6.97 -13.25
CA ARG A 373 -3.57 -5.64 -13.41
C ARG A 373 -3.02 -5.40 -14.81
N CYS A 374 -2.17 -6.27 -15.33
CA CYS A 374 -1.58 -6.09 -16.67
C CYS A 374 -1.42 -7.42 -17.41
N PHE A 375 -0.86 -8.43 -16.75
CA PHE A 375 -0.51 -9.72 -17.33
C PHE A 375 -1.13 -10.86 -16.52
N PRO A 376 -1.44 -12.02 -17.15
CA PRO A 376 -1.88 -13.23 -16.46
C PRO A 376 -0.83 -13.74 -15.48
N LEU A 377 -1.25 -14.48 -14.46
CA LEU A 377 -0.36 -15.10 -13.46
C LEU A 377 0.72 -15.96 -14.13
N ASP A 378 0.37 -16.71 -15.17
CA ASP A 378 1.30 -17.57 -15.89
C ASP A 378 2.53 -16.81 -16.44
N CYS A 379 2.38 -15.54 -16.79
CA CYS A 379 3.51 -14.71 -17.20
C CYS A 379 4.47 -14.42 -16.06
N TYR A 380 3.95 -14.19 -14.84
CA TYR A 380 4.78 -13.98 -13.64
C TYR A 380 5.52 -15.27 -13.27
N LEU A 381 4.83 -16.42 -13.34
CA LEU A 381 5.43 -17.72 -13.08
C LEU A 381 6.51 -18.05 -14.11
N ARG A 382 6.22 -17.85 -15.40
CA ARG A 382 7.19 -18.04 -16.48
C ARG A 382 8.40 -17.13 -16.33
N LEU A 383 8.20 -15.85 -16.01
CA LEU A 383 9.31 -14.92 -15.76
C LEU A 383 10.19 -15.43 -14.62
N TRP A 384 9.60 -15.83 -13.51
CA TRP A 384 10.32 -16.34 -12.36
C TRP A 384 11.10 -17.62 -12.66
N ASP A 385 10.50 -18.57 -13.39
CA ASP A 385 11.15 -19.81 -13.81
C ASP A 385 12.33 -19.53 -14.77
N LEU A 386 12.17 -18.64 -15.75
CA LEU A 386 13.23 -18.23 -16.65
C LEU A 386 14.42 -17.63 -15.88
N LEU A 387 14.17 -16.71 -14.95
CA LEU A 387 15.21 -16.12 -14.10
C LEU A 387 15.90 -17.19 -13.25
N SER A 388 15.13 -18.08 -12.64
CA SER A 388 15.65 -19.16 -11.79
C SER A 388 16.55 -20.11 -12.56
N LEU A 389 16.17 -20.52 -13.76
CA LEU A 389 16.98 -21.42 -14.62
C LEU A 389 18.30 -20.77 -15.09
N HIS A 390 18.37 -19.44 -15.10
CA HIS A 390 19.60 -18.68 -15.37
C HIS A 390 20.42 -18.40 -14.11
N GLY A 391 20.05 -19.01 -12.95
CA GLY A 391 20.79 -18.86 -11.71
C GLY A 391 20.48 -17.59 -10.91
N MET A 392 19.41 -16.85 -11.30
CA MET A 392 18.89 -15.73 -10.51
C MET A 392 17.97 -16.31 -9.41
N PHE A 393 18.55 -16.67 -8.26
CA PHE A 393 17.83 -17.31 -7.16
C PHE A 393 16.97 -16.31 -6.38
N LEU A 394 15.92 -15.77 -7.01
CA LEU A 394 14.99 -14.84 -6.37
C LEU A 394 13.94 -15.57 -5.54
N THR A 395 13.68 -15.08 -4.35
CA THR A 395 12.53 -15.54 -3.57
C THR A 395 11.25 -14.99 -4.16
N GLY A 396 10.39 -15.88 -4.66
CA GLY A 396 9.03 -15.49 -5.05
C GLY A 396 8.21 -15.15 -3.83
N TYR A 397 7.45 -14.05 -3.87
CA TYR A 397 6.53 -13.69 -2.81
C TYR A 397 5.19 -13.19 -3.36
N GLY A 398 4.14 -13.37 -2.57
CA GLY A 398 2.79 -12.91 -2.86
C GLY A 398 2.48 -11.62 -2.17
N SER A 399 1.70 -10.77 -2.84
CA SER A 399 1.28 -9.49 -2.32
C SER A 399 -0.02 -8.98 -2.96
N SER A 400 -0.55 -7.89 -2.44
CA SER A 400 -1.74 -7.24 -3.00
C SER A 400 -1.51 -5.83 -3.50
N ASP A 401 -0.37 -5.21 -3.17
CA ASP A 401 -0.15 -3.76 -3.37
C ASP A 401 -1.38 -2.96 -2.91
N ASN A 402 -1.79 -3.22 -1.67
CA ASN A 402 -3.05 -2.76 -1.14
C ASN A 402 -3.00 -1.27 -0.76
N HIS A 403 -3.82 -0.47 -1.43
CA HIS A 403 -3.93 0.97 -1.24
C HIS A 403 -5.23 1.37 -0.51
N SER A 404 -5.94 0.41 0.09
CA SER A 404 -7.20 0.67 0.79
C SER A 404 -7.46 -0.39 1.85
N ASN A 405 -8.30 -0.07 2.84
CA ASN A 405 -8.73 -1.01 3.86
C ASN A 405 -9.93 -1.88 3.44
N GLN A 406 -10.27 -1.87 2.15
CA GLN A 406 -11.45 -2.62 1.68
C GLN A 406 -11.28 -4.13 1.89
N PRO A 407 -12.31 -4.83 2.42
CA PRO A 407 -12.28 -6.28 2.64
C PRO A 407 -11.93 -7.08 1.40
N ALA A 408 -12.37 -6.63 0.21
CA ALA A 408 -12.05 -7.27 -1.06
C ALA A 408 -10.55 -7.41 -1.32
N LYS A 409 -9.73 -6.55 -0.74
CA LYS A 409 -8.27 -6.58 -0.87
C LYS A 409 -7.60 -7.51 0.14
N TRP A 410 -8.34 -8.03 1.11
CA TRP A 410 -7.83 -8.92 2.15
C TRP A 410 -8.41 -10.34 2.07
N TYR A 411 -9.67 -10.48 1.63
CA TYR A 411 -10.44 -11.72 1.73
C TYR A 411 -10.90 -12.31 0.39
N ARG A 412 -10.62 -11.67 -0.74
CA ARG A 412 -11.00 -12.19 -2.05
C ARG A 412 -9.81 -12.69 -2.84
N GLY A 413 -10.01 -13.81 -3.52
CA GLY A 413 -9.01 -14.60 -4.21
C GLY A 413 -7.98 -13.81 -5.03
N ASN A 414 -6.76 -14.34 -5.05
CA ASN A 414 -5.52 -13.78 -5.62
C ASN A 414 -4.87 -12.64 -4.85
N ASN A 415 -5.31 -12.35 -3.65
CA ASN A 415 -4.54 -11.54 -2.72
C ASN A 415 -3.68 -12.48 -1.88
N PHE A 416 -2.55 -12.87 -2.41
CA PHE A 416 -1.68 -13.79 -1.73
C PHE A 416 -0.98 -13.13 -0.54
N ALA A 417 -0.97 -13.87 0.57
CA ALA A 417 0.00 -13.66 1.64
C ALA A 417 1.26 -14.49 1.36
N THR A 418 2.33 -14.16 2.02
CA THR A 418 3.57 -14.92 2.00
C THR A 418 3.82 -15.53 3.37
N TRP A 419 4.08 -16.82 3.42
CA TRP A 419 4.53 -17.51 4.63
C TRP A 419 6.04 -17.59 4.61
N LEU A 420 6.68 -16.99 5.61
CA LEU A 420 8.13 -17.00 5.77
C LEU A 420 8.55 -18.01 6.83
N GLY A 421 9.42 -18.95 6.45
CA GLY A 421 9.92 -20.03 7.30
C GLY A 421 11.10 -19.58 8.15
N VAL A 422 10.89 -19.38 9.45
CA VAL A 422 11.92 -19.00 10.43
C VAL A 422 12.25 -20.17 11.35
N GLU A 423 13.47 -20.21 11.86
CA GLU A 423 13.87 -21.23 12.83
C GLU A 423 13.03 -21.14 14.10
N ILE A 424 12.64 -22.30 14.62
CA ILE A 424 11.85 -22.38 15.87
C ILE A 424 12.77 -21.99 17.02
N ARG A 425 12.38 -20.96 17.77
CA ARG A 425 13.01 -20.47 19.00
C ARG A 425 11.97 -20.23 20.07
N ASP A 426 12.39 -20.17 21.33
CA ASP A 426 11.49 -19.93 22.47
C ASP A 426 11.05 -18.48 22.59
N ASP A 427 11.76 -17.55 22.01
CA ASP A 427 11.46 -16.11 22.01
C ASP A 427 10.63 -15.67 20.79
N LYS A 428 10.15 -14.42 20.83
CA LYS A 428 9.43 -13.83 19.68
C LYS A 428 10.39 -13.66 18.50
N GLN A 429 9.90 -13.99 17.31
CA GLN A 429 10.63 -13.75 16.06
C GLN A 429 10.92 -12.26 15.88
N LYS A 430 12.13 -11.97 15.42
CA LYS A 430 12.63 -10.64 15.12
C LYS A 430 12.60 -10.38 13.61
N GLU A 431 12.76 -9.14 13.24
CA GLU A 431 12.85 -8.74 11.83
C GLU A 431 13.94 -9.50 11.07
N GLU A 432 15.12 -9.68 11.70
CA GLU A 432 16.27 -10.36 11.10
C GLU A 432 15.96 -11.80 10.74
N ASP A 433 15.12 -12.51 11.51
CA ASP A 433 14.72 -13.88 11.22
C ASP A 433 13.92 -13.96 9.92
N PHE A 434 13.04 -12.97 9.68
CA PHE A 434 12.27 -12.87 8.44
C PHE A 434 13.12 -12.43 7.25
N LEU A 435 14.04 -11.48 7.45
CA LEU A 435 15.00 -11.08 6.40
C LEU A 435 15.87 -12.27 5.98
N LEU A 436 16.29 -13.09 6.93
CA LEU A 436 17.03 -14.32 6.63
C LEU A 436 16.18 -15.34 5.89
N ALA A 437 14.91 -15.51 6.26
CA ALA A 437 13.98 -16.38 5.54
C ALA A 437 13.77 -15.91 4.08
N MET A 438 13.63 -14.59 3.87
CA MET A 438 13.55 -13.98 2.54
C MET A 438 14.81 -14.25 1.70
N LYS A 439 16.00 -14.06 2.27
CA LYS A 439 17.27 -14.33 1.59
C LYS A 439 17.44 -15.80 1.23
N SER A 440 17.04 -16.68 2.13
CA SER A 440 17.16 -18.13 1.96
C SER A 440 16.08 -18.74 1.05
N GLY A 441 15.07 -17.97 0.65
CA GLY A 441 13.96 -18.49 -0.15
C GLY A 441 13.01 -19.42 0.62
N ARG A 442 13.09 -19.49 1.94
CA ARG A 442 12.20 -20.30 2.77
C ARG A 442 10.83 -19.63 2.87
N ALA A 443 10.10 -19.71 1.78
CA ALA A 443 8.82 -19.04 1.64
C ALA A 443 7.89 -19.81 0.72
N TYR A 444 6.60 -19.75 1.01
CA TYR A 444 5.54 -20.05 0.04
C TYR A 444 4.51 -18.93 0.09
N MET A 445 3.67 -18.85 -0.92
CA MET A 445 2.64 -17.84 -1.02
C MET A 445 1.29 -18.45 -1.38
N GLY A 446 0.20 -17.86 -0.93
CA GLY A 446 -1.13 -18.39 -1.21
C GLY A 446 -2.25 -17.53 -0.67
N ASP A 447 -3.48 -18.02 -0.86
CA ASP A 447 -4.70 -17.41 -0.36
C ASP A 447 -4.80 -17.56 1.17
N PRO A 448 -4.70 -16.47 1.95
CA PRO A 448 -4.70 -16.55 3.41
C PRO A 448 -6.05 -16.92 4.01
N VAL A 449 -7.12 -16.90 3.24
CA VAL A 449 -8.44 -17.36 3.68
C VAL A 449 -8.51 -18.89 3.63
N ARG A 450 -7.87 -19.50 2.63
CA ARG A 450 -7.96 -20.93 2.35
C ARG A 450 -6.81 -21.74 2.93
N ILE A 451 -5.60 -21.20 2.96
CA ILE A 451 -4.42 -21.88 3.51
C ILE A 451 -4.32 -21.62 5.02
N LYS A 452 -4.69 -22.62 5.84
CA LYS A 452 -4.77 -22.52 7.31
C LYS A 452 -3.94 -23.57 8.05
N GLY A 453 -2.91 -24.11 7.39
CA GLY A 453 -2.04 -25.14 7.96
C GLY A 453 -0.62 -25.05 7.43
N GLU A 454 0.11 -26.13 7.61
CA GLU A 454 1.51 -26.23 7.19
C GLU A 454 1.65 -26.70 5.76
N VAL A 455 2.63 -26.11 5.07
CA VAL A 455 3.05 -26.52 3.72
C VAL A 455 4.56 -26.71 3.72
N ILE A 456 5.01 -27.88 3.32
CA ILE A 456 6.41 -28.27 3.28
C ILE A 456 6.76 -28.71 1.85
N LEU A 457 7.86 -28.22 1.35
CA LEU A 457 8.52 -28.73 0.14
C LEU A 457 10.00 -28.88 0.49
N GLU A 458 10.52 -30.10 0.35
CA GLU A 458 11.93 -30.39 0.67
C GLU A 458 12.50 -31.49 -0.20
N SER A 459 13.83 -31.49 -0.39
CA SER A 459 14.51 -32.63 -1.03
C SER A 459 14.56 -33.83 -0.08
N CYS A 460 14.82 -35.01 -0.63
CA CYS A 460 15.01 -36.24 0.17
C CYS A 460 16.21 -36.14 1.13
N GLU A 461 17.13 -35.19 0.91
CA GLU A 461 18.28 -34.88 1.78
C GLU A 461 17.92 -33.87 2.87
N GLY A 462 16.65 -33.42 2.96
CA GLY A 462 16.15 -32.48 3.95
C GLY A 462 16.43 -31.01 3.62
N ALA A 463 16.74 -30.68 2.37
CA ALA A 463 16.87 -29.29 1.91
C ALA A 463 15.50 -28.66 1.71
N PRO A 464 15.10 -27.63 2.50
CA PRO A 464 13.79 -27.01 2.39
C PRO A 464 13.67 -26.17 1.11
N MET A 465 12.44 -25.75 0.77
CA MET A 465 12.21 -24.78 -0.32
C MET A 465 13.13 -23.56 -0.19
N GLY A 466 13.59 -23.05 -1.32
CA GLY A 466 14.56 -21.97 -1.44
C GLY A 466 16.02 -22.41 -1.46
N SER A 467 16.32 -23.62 -1.01
CA SER A 467 17.70 -24.14 -0.96
C SER A 467 18.26 -24.46 -2.33
N VAL A 468 19.58 -24.32 -2.47
CA VAL A 468 20.36 -24.72 -3.65
C VAL A 468 21.28 -25.88 -3.25
N VAL A 469 20.96 -27.07 -3.73
CA VAL A 469 21.71 -28.31 -3.47
C VAL A 469 22.76 -28.49 -4.56
N GLU A 470 24.02 -28.65 -4.17
CA GLU A 470 25.11 -28.92 -5.11
C GLU A 470 25.07 -30.36 -5.61
N VAL A 471 25.21 -30.55 -6.94
CA VAL A 471 25.27 -31.85 -7.60
C VAL A 471 26.50 -31.87 -8.52
N THR A 472 27.29 -32.92 -8.44
CA THR A 472 28.57 -33.03 -9.18
C THR A 472 28.48 -33.75 -10.52
N ALA A 473 27.39 -34.44 -10.78
CA ALA A 473 27.11 -35.20 -12.01
C ALA A 473 25.60 -35.27 -12.27
N PRO A 474 25.14 -35.64 -13.48
CA PRO A 474 23.73 -35.94 -13.69
C PRO A 474 23.22 -36.97 -12.69
N ASP A 475 22.15 -36.65 -12.00
CA ASP A 475 21.55 -37.48 -10.97
C ASP A 475 20.02 -37.34 -10.97
N LYS A 476 19.33 -38.28 -10.36
CA LYS A 476 17.87 -38.26 -10.19
C LYS A 476 17.56 -37.92 -8.73
N LYS A 477 17.09 -36.71 -8.49
CA LYS A 477 16.78 -36.19 -7.16
C LYS A 477 15.28 -36.28 -6.89
N GLN A 478 14.93 -36.62 -5.66
CA GLN A 478 13.55 -36.66 -5.20
C GLN A 478 13.23 -35.41 -4.36
N VAL A 479 12.06 -34.80 -4.61
CA VAL A 479 11.50 -33.71 -3.81
C VAL A 479 10.14 -34.14 -3.31
N SER A 480 9.85 -33.91 -2.03
CA SER A 480 8.60 -34.23 -1.36
C SER A 480 7.81 -32.98 -1.06
N PHE A 481 6.51 -33.05 -1.27
CA PHE A 481 5.53 -32.06 -0.85
C PHE A 481 4.62 -32.68 0.20
N ALA A 482 4.37 -31.96 1.30
CA ALA A 482 3.40 -32.33 2.32
C ALA A 482 2.60 -31.09 2.77
N ALA A 483 1.31 -31.27 2.98
CA ALA A 483 0.45 -30.23 3.54
C ALA A 483 -0.74 -30.83 4.30
N ASP A 484 -1.24 -30.13 5.33
CA ASP A 484 -2.34 -30.57 6.19
C ASP A 484 -3.60 -29.69 6.11
N CYS A 485 -3.65 -28.80 5.13
CA CYS A 485 -4.67 -27.77 4.98
C CYS A 485 -5.39 -27.79 3.62
N LEU A 486 -5.34 -28.89 2.90
CA LEU A 486 -5.87 -29.00 1.55
C LEU A 486 -7.37 -29.36 1.55
N GLU A 487 -8.03 -29.13 0.44
CA GLU A 487 -9.40 -29.55 0.21
C GLU A 487 -9.44 -30.63 -0.90
N ALA A 488 -10.34 -31.61 -0.76
CA ALA A 488 -10.53 -32.63 -1.78
C ALA A 488 -11.05 -32.00 -3.09
N GLY A 489 -10.55 -32.45 -4.22
CA GLY A 489 -10.86 -31.92 -5.53
C GLY A 489 -9.85 -30.87 -6.04
N TRP A 490 -8.99 -30.33 -5.17
CA TRP A 490 -7.92 -29.44 -5.63
C TRP A 490 -6.91 -30.18 -6.51
N CYS A 491 -6.27 -29.45 -7.43
CA CYS A 491 -5.26 -29.97 -8.34
C CYS A 491 -3.87 -29.48 -7.92
N LEU A 492 -2.98 -30.43 -7.64
CA LEU A 492 -1.57 -30.19 -7.36
C LEU A 492 -0.77 -30.39 -8.64
N LYS A 493 0.03 -29.40 -9.03
CA LYS A 493 0.93 -29.46 -10.17
C LYS A 493 2.38 -29.41 -9.70
N TRP A 494 3.16 -30.39 -10.15
CA TRP A 494 4.61 -30.38 -10.00
C TRP A 494 5.24 -29.70 -11.20
N ILE A 495 5.94 -28.62 -10.94
CA ILE A 495 6.67 -27.86 -11.94
C ILE A 495 8.16 -28.23 -11.83
N VAL A 496 8.69 -28.75 -12.90
CA VAL A 496 10.11 -29.13 -13.01
C VAL A 496 10.72 -28.37 -14.18
N ASN A 497 11.74 -27.56 -13.91
CA ASN A 497 12.42 -26.75 -14.91
C ASN A 497 11.46 -25.85 -15.74
N GLY A 498 10.41 -25.33 -15.10
CA GLY A 498 9.42 -24.45 -15.71
C GLY A 498 8.28 -25.16 -16.44
N GLU A 499 8.27 -26.51 -16.47
CA GLU A 499 7.25 -27.30 -17.15
C GLU A 499 6.43 -28.16 -16.17
N VAL A 500 5.13 -28.36 -16.47
CA VAL A 500 4.28 -29.26 -15.69
C VAL A 500 4.70 -30.70 -15.95
N GLN A 501 5.31 -31.33 -14.97
CA GLN A 501 5.73 -32.73 -15.08
C GLN A 501 4.66 -33.72 -14.60
N LYS A 502 3.87 -33.35 -13.61
CA LYS A 502 2.85 -34.21 -13.02
C LYS A 502 1.71 -33.38 -12.46
N GLU A 503 0.50 -33.89 -12.62
CA GLU A 503 -0.70 -33.33 -11.97
C GLU A 503 -1.36 -34.43 -11.12
N SER A 504 -1.88 -34.06 -9.95
CA SER A 504 -2.57 -34.96 -9.04
C SER A 504 -3.80 -34.28 -8.43
N VAL A 505 -4.91 -35.01 -8.36
CA VAL A 505 -6.12 -34.52 -7.68
C VAL A 505 -6.01 -34.84 -6.20
N ILE A 506 -6.13 -33.86 -5.35
CA ILE A 506 -6.07 -34.01 -3.90
C ILE A 506 -7.30 -34.78 -3.43
N GLY A 507 -7.08 -35.86 -2.65
CA GLY A 507 -8.13 -36.73 -2.13
C GLY A 507 -8.47 -36.49 -0.65
N ALA A 508 -7.62 -35.77 0.09
CA ALA A 508 -7.77 -35.59 1.53
C ALA A 508 -7.15 -34.27 2.02
N LYS A 509 -7.55 -33.85 3.21
CA LYS A 509 -7.04 -32.61 3.84
C LYS A 509 -5.54 -32.68 4.12
N SER A 510 -5.03 -33.85 4.51
CA SER A 510 -3.59 -34.08 4.64
C SER A 510 -3.13 -34.88 3.42
N TRP A 511 -2.10 -34.41 2.76
CA TRP A 511 -1.58 -34.98 1.52
C TRP A 511 -0.06 -34.97 1.53
N GLU A 512 0.52 -36.06 1.08
CA GLU A 512 1.95 -36.21 0.89
C GLU A 512 2.21 -36.86 -0.47
N GLU A 513 3.13 -36.27 -1.24
CA GLU A 513 3.49 -36.74 -2.57
C GLU A 513 4.91 -36.37 -2.91
N SER A 514 5.53 -37.11 -3.82
CA SER A 514 6.90 -36.84 -4.27
C SER A 514 6.98 -36.78 -5.79
N CYS A 515 7.95 -36.00 -6.26
CA CYS A 515 8.33 -35.91 -7.66
C CYS A 515 9.85 -36.06 -7.83
N PHE A 516 10.27 -36.47 -9.01
CA PHE A 516 11.67 -36.61 -9.34
C PHE A 516 12.10 -35.55 -10.38
N VAL A 517 13.33 -35.07 -10.23
CA VAL A 517 13.98 -34.20 -11.22
C VAL A 517 15.29 -34.85 -11.67
N GLU A 518 15.52 -34.86 -12.97
CA GLU A 518 16.82 -35.23 -13.54
C GLU A 518 17.68 -33.97 -13.68
N THR A 519 18.83 -33.95 -13.02
CA THR A 519 19.68 -32.78 -12.96
C THR A 519 20.56 -32.65 -14.22
N THR A 520 19.94 -32.40 -15.35
CA THR A 520 20.60 -32.31 -16.66
C THR A 520 21.01 -30.90 -17.07
N LEU A 521 20.38 -29.88 -16.49
CA LEU A 521 20.67 -28.46 -16.75
C LEU A 521 21.69 -27.90 -15.74
N PRO A 522 22.37 -26.78 -16.03
CA PRO A 522 23.23 -26.10 -15.05
C PRO A 522 22.49 -25.79 -13.74
N VAL A 523 21.27 -25.30 -13.83
CA VAL A 523 20.35 -25.13 -12.70
C VAL A 523 19.06 -25.90 -13.02
N ASN A 524 18.61 -26.69 -12.07
CA ASN A 524 17.34 -27.42 -12.15
C ASN A 524 16.48 -26.98 -10.97
N LEU A 525 15.19 -26.90 -11.14
CA LEU A 525 14.26 -26.49 -10.09
C LEU A 525 13.04 -27.41 -10.02
N VAL A 526 12.51 -27.53 -8.80
CA VAL A 526 11.24 -28.20 -8.53
C VAL A 526 10.42 -27.32 -7.60
N ARG A 527 9.22 -26.99 -8.00
CA ARG A 527 8.23 -26.26 -7.19
C ARG A 527 6.83 -26.84 -7.39
N VAL A 528 5.90 -26.42 -6.54
CA VAL A 528 4.52 -26.88 -6.56
C VAL A 528 3.58 -25.70 -6.73
N GLU A 529 2.56 -25.92 -7.53
CA GLU A 529 1.40 -25.05 -7.67
C GLU A 529 0.14 -25.81 -7.25
N LEU A 530 -0.77 -25.14 -6.56
CA LEU A 530 -2.04 -25.72 -6.15
C LEU A 530 -3.20 -24.89 -6.68
N TYR A 531 -4.15 -25.55 -7.30
CA TYR A 531 -5.33 -24.93 -7.90
C TYR A 531 -6.60 -25.51 -7.31
N ASP A 532 -7.65 -24.70 -7.17
CA ASP A 532 -8.97 -25.19 -6.78
C ASP A 532 -9.75 -25.78 -7.97
N GLU A 533 -10.98 -26.23 -7.70
CA GLU A 533 -11.89 -26.81 -8.71
C GLU A 533 -12.28 -25.81 -9.82
N GLU A 534 -12.17 -24.52 -9.56
CA GLU A 534 -12.42 -23.44 -10.54
C GLU A 534 -11.14 -23.02 -11.27
N HIS A 535 -10.06 -23.77 -11.14
CA HIS A 535 -8.74 -23.48 -11.70
C HIS A 535 -8.13 -22.16 -11.21
N ARG A 536 -8.48 -21.69 -10.03
CA ARG A 536 -7.84 -20.53 -9.41
C ARG A 536 -6.61 -21.01 -8.64
N CYS A 537 -5.49 -20.33 -8.82
CA CYS A 537 -4.29 -20.61 -8.06
C CYS A 537 -4.51 -20.28 -6.57
N ILE A 538 -4.24 -21.25 -5.70
CA ILE A 538 -4.44 -21.17 -4.24
C ILE A 538 -3.10 -21.07 -3.52
N LEU A 539 -2.05 -21.70 -4.05
CA LEU A 539 -0.75 -21.75 -3.41
C LEU A 539 0.37 -21.94 -4.44
N LEU A 540 1.51 -21.31 -4.17
CA LEU A 540 2.76 -21.45 -4.89
C LEU A 540 3.90 -21.64 -3.90
N THR A 541 4.76 -22.63 -4.08
CA THR A 541 5.98 -22.79 -3.28
C THR A 541 7.17 -22.12 -3.95
N ASN A 542 8.13 -21.68 -3.16
CA ASN A 542 9.47 -21.42 -3.70
C ASN A 542 10.12 -22.75 -4.09
N PRO A 543 10.98 -22.76 -5.13
CA PRO A 543 11.61 -23.98 -5.60
C PRO A 543 12.63 -24.54 -4.61
N VAL A 544 12.84 -25.87 -4.69
CA VAL A 544 14.13 -26.49 -4.34
C VAL A 544 14.98 -26.51 -5.62
N TYR A 545 16.20 -26.04 -5.53
CA TYR A 545 17.12 -25.96 -6.66
C TYR A 545 18.21 -27.02 -6.55
N PHE A 546 18.62 -27.56 -7.72
CA PHE A 546 19.77 -28.44 -7.87
C PHE A 546 20.73 -27.81 -8.86
N TYR A 547 21.94 -27.57 -8.42
CA TYR A 547 22.95 -26.88 -9.17
C TYR A 547 24.07 -27.84 -9.59
N ARG A 548 24.33 -27.90 -10.91
CA ARG A 548 25.37 -28.75 -11.51
C ARG A 548 26.71 -28.00 -11.51
N LYS A 549 27.57 -28.32 -10.52
CA LYS A 549 28.87 -27.69 -10.36
C LYS A 549 29.79 -27.88 -11.56
N ASP A 550 29.69 -29.00 -12.22
CA ASP A 550 30.48 -29.34 -13.40
C ASP A 550 30.12 -28.58 -14.67
N LEU A 551 28.96 -27.95 -14.72
CA LEU A 551 28.46 -27.20 -15.90
C LEU A 551 28.70 -25.68 -15.81
N GLY A 552 29.25 -25.17 -14.74
CA GLY A 552 29.52 -23.76 -14.55
C GLY A 552 28.82 -23.16 -13.32
N VAL A 553 29.22 -21.98 -12.90
CA VAL A 553 28.90 -21.47 -11.56
C VAL A 553 28.05 -20.23 -11.65
N PRO A 554 26.73 -20.30 -11.34
CA PRO A 554 26.03 -19.10 -10.90
C PRO A 554 26.54 -18.67 -9.52
N ASP A 555 26.45 -17.38 -9.24
CA ASP A 555 26.75 -16.84 -7.90
C ASP A 555 25.64 -17.23 -6.93
N ILE A 556 25.85 -18.30 -6.16
CA ILE A 556 24.86 -18.85 -5.24
C ILE A 556 24.94 -18.06 -3.93
N PRO A 557 23.85 -17.42 -3.49
CA PRO A 557 23.81 -16.76 -2.18
C PRO A 557 24.14 -17.74 -1.04
N GLU A 558 24.96 -17.29 -0.10
CA GLU A 558 25.45 -18.14 1.02
C GLU A 558 24.27 -18.72 1.83
N GLU A 559 23.24 -17.92 2.04
CA GLU A 559 22.04 -18.30 2.81
C GLU A 559 21.19 -19.42 2.16
N ARG A 560 21.49 -19.77 0.89
CA ARG A 560 20.77 -20.83 0.13
C ARG A 560 21.58 -22.10 -0.04
N ARG A 561 22.88 -22.09 0.23
CA ARG A 561 23.76 -23.25 0.05
C ARG A 561 23.47 -24.32 1.11
N ILE A 562 23.31 -25.57 0.66
CA ILE A 562 23.20 -26.76 1.50
C ILE A 562 24.14 -27.84 0.97
#